data_0aba102ad27bb733c83761e08847de46
#
_entry.id   0aba102ad27bb733c83761e08847de46
#
_cell.length_a   1.000
_cell.length_b   1.000
_cell.length_c   1.000
_cell.angle_alpha   90.00
_cell.angle_beta   90.00
_cell.angle_gamma   90.00
#
_symmetry.space_group_name_H-M   'P 1'
#
loop_
_entity.id
_entity.type
_entity.pdbx_description
1 polymer ?
#
loop_
_entity_poly.entity_id
_entity_poly.type
_entity_poly.pdbx_seq_one_letter_code
_entity_poly.pdbx_strand_id
1 'polypeptide(L)'
;MAEDNEDFLDEELIDSDSLENIDIDEENKGLYEHLNIKVDKNQEPLRIDKFLLIYRQNSSRNKISQTCRAGNVVVNGVPVKQNYRVKPGDQISVLLAHPPRENVIIPQDIPVNIIYEDDDLVVVDKEPGMVVHPGHGNWDKTLVNALAFHFEKSGEKSDLDRVGLVHRIDKDTSGLLVIAKNEYALSFLAKQFFNRTTKRLYWAFVWGNPQEDEGTIKGHIGRHPKNRMQMSVYEDGSHGKHAVTHYKVLERFKYMTWVECKLETGRTHQIRAHFKHIGHTLFNDERYEGHTPLRGVNLPKYKQFIKNVFEILPRHALHAHTLGFIHPTTKKELYFESPMPKDMADAVKKWRNYLEN
;
A
#
# COMPACT_ATOMS: atom_id res chain seq x y z
N MET A 1 -4.43 -0.85 30.52
CA MET A 1 -3.73 -1.55 29.42
C MET A 1 -4.67 -1.70 28.24
N ALA A 2 -5.25 -0.59 27.78
CA ALA A 2 -6.17 -0.54 26.61
C ALA A 2 -5.94 0.70 25.72
N GLU A 3 -4.84 1.43 25.91
CA GLU A 3 -4.61 2.72 25.22
C GLU A 3 -3.64 2.63 24.00
N ASP A 4 -3.04 1.45 23.74
CA ASP A 4 -1.99 1.35 22.71
C ASP A 4 -2.45 0.70 21.37
N ASN A 5 -3.74 0.35 21.22
CA ASN A 5 -4.20 -0.42 20.05
C ASN A 5 -4.70 0.44 18.87
N GLU A 6 -5.05 1.70 19.06
CA GLU A 6 -5.59 2.54 17.97
C GLU A 6 -4.50 3.19 17.10
N ASP A 7 -3.29 3.40 17.63
CA ASP A 7 -2.18 4.00 16.87
C ASP A 7 -1.55 3.06 15.80
N PHE A 8 -1.79 1.74 15.90
CA PHE A 8 -1.10 0.76 15.05
C PHE A 8 -1.72 0.55 13.66
N LEU A 9 -3.03 0.77 13.53
CA LEU A 9 -3.72 0.58 12.25
C LEU A 9 -3.46 1.74 11.28
N ASP A 10 -3.23 2.95 11.80
CA ASP A 10 -3.08 4.15 10.98
C ASP A 10 -1.69 4.30 10.33
N GLU A 11 -0.63 3.73 10.89
CA GLU A 11 0.72 3.91 10.36
C GLU A 11 1.09 2.96 9.20
N GLU A 12 0.48 1.78 9.10
CA GLU A 12 0.79 0.81 8.04
C GLU A 12 -0.19 0.85 6.86
N LEU A 13 -1.43 1.32 7.07
CA LEU A 13 -2.49 1.34 6.06
C LEU A 13 -2.58 2.66 5.29
N ILE A 14 -2.15 3.78 5.89
CA ILE A 14 -2.17 5.08 5.24
C ILE A 14 -0.82 5.29 4.57
N ASP A 15 -0.81 5.17 3.26
CA ASP A 15 0.30 5.62 2.44
C ASP A 15 0.48 7.13 2.65
N SER A 16 1.65 7.53 3.18
CA SER A 16 2.07 8.94 3.21
C SER A 16 2.09 9.57 1.80
N ASP A 17 1.94 8.77 0.73
CA ASP A 17 1.87 9.20 -0.66
C ASP A 17 0.64 10.02 -1.01
N SER A 18 -0.47 9.87 -0.28
CA SER A 18 -1.67 10.65 -0.57
C SER A 18 -1.56 12.13 -0.17
N LEU A 19 -0.44 12.55 0.44
CA LEU A 19 -0.34 13.87 1.06
C LEU A 19 0.79 14.77 0.55
N GLU A 20 1.67 14.30 -0.31
CA GLU A 20 2.88 15.04 -0.63
C GLU A 20 3.02 15.53 -2.09
N ASN A 21 2.10 15.20 -2.97
CA ASN A 21 2.03 15.80 -4.31
C ASN A 21 0.88 16.82 -4.35
N ILE A 22 1.07 17.93 -3.68
CA ILE A 22 0.39 19.18 -4.06
C ILE A 22 1.29 19.78 -5.15
N ASP A 23 1.05 19.39 -6.41
CA ASP A 23 1.35 20.27 -7.50
C ASP A 23 0.45 21.49 -7.26
N ILE A 24 1.08 22.58 -6.89
CA ILE A 24 0.45 23.89 -6.78
C ILE A 24 0.19 24.29 -8.24
N ASP A 25 -1.01 23.99 -8.72
CA ASP A 25 -1.56 24.74 -9.84
C ASP A 25 -1.61 26.20 -9.38
N GLU A 26 -0.74 27.03 -9.94
CA GLU A 26 -0.57 28.45 -9.58
C GLU A 26 -1.83 29.30 -9.81
N GLU A 27 -2.92 28.75 -10.33
CA GLU A 27 -4.13 29.48 -10.70
C GLU A 27 -5.23 29.52 -9.62
N ASN A 28 -5.14 28.77 -8.51
CA ASN A 28 -6.17 28.80 -7.46
C ASN A 28 -5.59 28.99 -6.06
N LYS A 29 -5.33 30.24 -5.66
CA LYS A 29 -4.83 30.63 -4.33
C LYS A 29 -5.91 30.66 -3.24
N GLY A 30 -6.86 29.73 -3.22
CA GLY A 30 -7.86 29.60 -2.17
C GLY A 30 -7.51 28.49 -1.18
N LEU A 31 -7.27 28.81 0.10
CA LEU A 31 -7.26 27.82 1.17
C LEU A 31 -8.71 27.49 1.54
N TYR A 32 -9.03 26.19 1.63
CA TYR A 32 -10.35 25.69 2.02
C TYR A 32 -10.36 25.30 3.49
N GLU A 33 -11.42 25.65 4.19
CA GLU A 33 -11.61 25.26 5.60
C GLU A 33 -12.06 23.80 5.67
N HIS A 34 -11.22 22.94 6.26
CA HIS A 34 -11.47 21.50 6.43
C HIS A 34 -12.03 21.14 7.79
N LEU A 35 -11.85 22.00 8.76
CA LEU A 35 -12.30 21.82 10.11
C LEU A 35 -12.49 23.19 10.75
N ASN A 36 -13.61 23.37 11.46
CA ASN A 36 -13.90 24.57 12.23
C ASN A 36 -14.50 24.14 13.57
N ILE A 37 -13.76 24.32 14.66
CA ILE A 37 -14.15 23.89 15.98
C ILE A 37 -14.14 25.07 16.93
N LYS A 38 -15.23 25.28 17.64
CA LYS A 38 -15.26 26.12 18.84
C LYS A 38 -15.02 25.26 20.05
N VAL A 39 -13.94 25.52 20.75
CA VAL A 39 -13.49 24.75 21.91
C VAL A 39 -14.50 24.90 23.08
N ASP A 40 -14.89 23.75 23.65
CA ASP A 40 -15.81 23.73 24.78
C ASP A 40 -15.27 24.52 25.98
N LYS A 41 -16.20 25.09 26.79
CA LYS A 41 -15.85 25.88 27.97
C LYS A 41 -15.19 25.06 29.10
N ASN A 42 -15.40 23.75 29.07
CA ASN A 42 -14.86 22.80 30.07
C ASN A 42 -13.62 22.04 29.54
N GLN A 43 -13.11 22.41 28.38
CA GLN A 43 -11.94 21.77 27.80
C GLN A 43 -10.70 22.02 28.63
N GLU A 44 -10.07 20.98 29.13
CA GLU A 44 -8.76 21.06 29.75
C GLU A 44 -7.67 21.49 28.75
N PRO A 45 -6.64 22.24 29.20
CA PRO A 45 -5.55 22.69 28.33
C PRO A 45 -4.80 21.51 27.72
N LEU A 46 -5.10 21.15 26.46
CA LEU A 46 -4.46 20.10 25.70
C LEU A 46 -3.63 20.71 24.57
N ARG A 47 -2.53 20.07 24.18
CA ARG A 47 -1.77 20.49 22.99
C ARG A 47 -2.63 20.34 21.73
N ILE A 48 -2.55 21.30 20.82
CA ILE A 48 -3.38 21.33 19.60
C ILE A 48 -3.16 20.10 18.72
N ASP A 49 -1.95 19.54 18.67
CA ASP A 49 -1.66 18.32 17.94
C ASP A 49 -2.41 17.10 18.51
N LYS A 50 -2.62 17.03 19.81
CA LYS A 50 -3.43 16.00 20.48
C LYS A 50 -4.93 16.31 20.37
N PHE A 51 -5.31 17.56 20.52
CA PHE A 51 -6.70 17.99 20.46
C PHE A 51 -7.33 17.71 19.09
N LEU A 52 -6.61 18.04 17.99
CA LEU A 52 -7.10 17.83 16.65
C LEU A 52 -7.24 16.35 16.27
N LEU A 53 -6.50 15.44 16.88
CA LEU A 53 -6.67 13.99 16.68
C LEU A 53 -8.05 13.50 17.16
N ILE A 54 -8.61 14.09 18.21
CA ILE A 54 -9.94 13.73 18.72
C ILE A 54 -11.03 14.01 17.69
N TYR A 55 -10.89 15.09 16.91
CA TYR A 55 -11.87 15.53 15.90
C TYR A 55 -11.56 15.07 14.48
N ARG A 56 -10.39 14.49 14.25
CA ARG A 56 -9.96 13.96 12.96
C ARG A 56 -9.46 12.54 13.09
N GLN A 57 -10.38 11.59 13.11
CA GLN A 57 -10.09 10.14 13.16
C GLN A 57 -9.16 9.64 12.06
N ASN A 58 -8.93 10.45 11.01
CA ASN A 58 -8.14 10.11 9.81
C ASN A 58 -6.83 10.90 9.66
N SER A 59 -6.28 11.44 10.75
CA SER A 59 -5.04 12.21 10.72
C SER A 59 -4.01 11.65 11.70
N SER A 60 -2.77 11.46 11.25
CA SER A 60 -1.68 11.14 12.16
C SER A 60 -1.17 12.40 12.87
N ARG A 61 -0.56 12.23 14.04
CA ARG A 61 0.06 13.33 14.79
C ARG A 61 1.13 14.07 13.99
N ASN A 62 1.89 13.33 13.16
CA ASN A 62 2.88 13.92 12.25
C ASN A 62 2.23 14.82 11.20
N LYS A 63 1.10 14.43 10.64
CA LYS A 63 0.37 15.22 9.66
C LYS A 63 -0.13 16.52 10.25
N ILE A 64 -0.76 16.48 11.44
CA ILE A 64 -1.21 17.68 12.14
C ILE A 64 -0.03 18.59 12.45
N SER A 65 1.10 18.04 12.88
CA SER A 65 2.33 18.78 13.13
C SER A 65 2.86 19.49 11.89
N GLN A 66 2.84 18.84 10.72
CA GLN A 66 3.23 19.45 9.43
C GLN A 66 2.24 20.55 9.01
N THR A 67 0.93 20.31 9.18
CA THR A 67 -0.11 21.32 8.90
C THR A 67 0.09 22.58 9.78
N CYS A 68 0.43 22.41 11.07
CA CYS A 68 0.79 23.53 11.94
C CYS A 68 2.05 24.26 11.47
N ARG A 69 3.10 23.53 11.03
CA ARG A 69 4.33 24.13 10.51
C ARG A 69 4.11 24.90 9.21
N ALA A 70 3.19 24.44 8.38
CA ALA A 70 2.78 25.14 7.15
C ALA A 70 1.93 26.39 7.40
N GLY A 71 1.58 26.69 8.69
CA GLY A 71 0.71 27.83 9.03
C GLY A 71 -0.77 27.57 8.79
N ASN A 72 -1.16 26.35 8.47
CA ASN A 72 -2.51 25.98 8.04
C ASN A 72 -3.43 25.56 9.20
N VAL A 73 -2.95 25.61 10.44
CA VAL A 73 -3.77 25.50 11.65
C VAL A 73 -3.85 26.87 12.29
N VAL A 74 -5.06 27.43 12.34
CA VAL A 74 -5.34 28.79 12.77
C VAL A 74 -6.20 28.75 14.03
N VAL A 75 -5.83 29.53 15.04
CA VAL A 75 -6.63 29.71 16.25
C VAL A 75 -6.96 31.20 16.39
N ASN A 76 -8.24 31.51 16.49
CA ASN A 76 -8.75 32.88 16.57
C ASN A 76 -8.19 33.79 15.45
N GLY A 77 -8.06 33.23 14.23
CA GLY A 77 -7.53 33.96 13.06
C GLY A 77 -6.00 34.01 12.96
N VAL A 78 -5.24 33.40 13.89
CA VAL A 78 -3.77 33.44 13.91
C VAL A 78 -3.18 32.02 13.75
N PRO A 79 -2.22 31.80 12.83
CA PRO A 79 -1.51 30.53 12.70
C PRO A 79 -0.75 30.14 13.98
N VAL A 80 -0.87 28.88 14.40
CA VAL A 80 -0.26 28.39 15.64
C VAL A 80 0.68 27.21 15.40
N LYS A 81 1.65 27.05 16.32
CA LYS A 81 2.58 25.91 16.31
C LYS A 81 1.93 24.68 16.96
N GLN A 82 2.42 23.49 16.62
CA GLN A 82 1.94 22.19 17.12
C GLN A 82 1.87 22.04 18.64
N ASN A 83 2.64 22.83 19.39
CA ASN A 83 2.68 22.83 20.86
C ASN A 83 1.73 23.86 21.51
N TYR A 84 0.94 24.60 20.72
CA TYR A 84 -0.08 25.48 21.23
C TYR A 84 -1.01 24.72 22.18
N ARG A 85 -1.31 25.30 23.34
CA ARG A 85 -2.28 24.74 24.28
C ARG A 85 -3.64 25.37 24.06
N VAL A 86 -4.57 24.54 23.63
CA VAL A 86 -5.96 24.91 23.36
C VAL A 86 -6.60 25.44 24.63
N LYS A 87 -7.34 26.54 24.52
CA LYS A 87 -8.05 27.22 25.62
C LYS A 87 -9.55 27.14 25.40
N PRO A 88 -10.35 27.10 26.48
CA PRO A 88 -11.80 27.22 26.38
C PRO A 88 -12.22 28.45 25.55
N GLY A 89 -13.11 28.25 24.58
CA GLY A 89 -13.60 29.29 23.69
C GLY A 89 -12.75 29.58 22.47
N ASP A 90 -11.58 28.97 22.31
CA ASP A 90 -10.79 29.10 21.08
C ASP A 90 -11.60 28.67 19.86
N GLN A 91 -11.46 29.42 18.76
CA GLN A 91 -11.98 29.07 17.45
C GLN A 91 -10.83 28.52 16.64
N ILE A 92 -10.84 27.23 16.36
CA ILE A 92 -9.77 26.51 15.66
C ILE A 92 -10.23 26.20 14.24
N SER A 93 -9.46 26.63 13.23
CA SER A 93 -9.67 26.29 11.82
C SER A 93 -8.46 25.55 11.25
N VAL A 94 -8.71 24.53 10.43
CA VAL A 94 -7.68 23.85 9.64
C VAL A 94 -7.92 24.14 8.16
N LEU A 95 -6.95 24.76 7.51
CA LEU A 95 -7.02 25.25 6.14
C LEU A 95 -6.11 24.39 5.25
N LEU A 96 -6.62 23.90 4.11
CA LEU A 96 -5.81 23.14 3.14
C LEU A 96 -6.02 23.69 1.72
N ALA A 97 -5.05 23.47 0.84
CA ALA A 97 -5.07 23.96 -0.53
C ALA A 97 -6.08 23.27 -1.47
N HIS A 98 -6.79 22.27 -0.99
CA HIS A 98 -7.85 21.58 -1.73
C HIS A 98 -9.17 21.63 -0.95
N PRO A 99 -10.33 21.56 -1.62
CA PRO A 99 -11.63 21.54 -0.93
C PRO A 99 -11.77 20.33 0.00
N PRO A 100 -12.56 20.44 1.09
CA PRO A 100 -12.90 19.30 1.94
C PRO A 100 -13.47 18.19 1.08
N ARG A 101 -12.91 17.00 1.17
CA ARG A 101 -13.49 15.81 0.56
C ARG A 101 -14.06 14.97 1.68
N GLU A 102 -15.33 14.66 1.56
CA GLU A 102 -15.90 13.58 2.34
C GLU A 102 -15.19 12.31 1.90
N ASN A 103 -14.53 11.61 2.82
CA ASN A 103 -13.92 10.29 2.55
C ASN A 103 -15.04 9.23 2.48
N VAL A 104 -16.08 9.52 1.71
CA VAL A 104 -17.18 8.59 1.48
C VAL A 104 -16.72 7.61 0.41
N ILE A 105 -16.68 6.34 0.77
CA ILE A 105 -16.47 5.27 -0.19
C ILE A 105 -17.78 5.13 -0.98
N ILE A 106 -17.74 5.48 -2.25
CA ILE A 106 -18.89 5.35 -3.15
C ILE A 106 -18.91 3.92 -3.68
N PRO A 107 -19.94 3.11 -3.38
CA PRO A 107 -20.10 1.78 -3.93
C PRO A 107 -20.12 1.79 -5.46
N GLN A 108 -19.41 0.87 -6.10
CA GLN A 108 -19.31 0.79 -7.56
C GLN A 108 -19.43 -0.66 -8.01
N ASP A 109 -20.26 -0.94 -9.00
CA ASP A 109 -20.41 -2.27 -9.60
C ASP A 109 -19.19 -2.63 -10.46
N ILE A 110 -18.16 -3.11 -9.79
CA ILE A 110 -16.90 -3.54 -10.39
C ILE A 110 -16.69 -5.01 -10.05
N PRO A 111 -16.44 -5.88 -11.03
CA PRO A 111 -16.19 -7.29 -10.79
C PRO A 111 -14.98 -7.51 -9.86
N VAL A 112 -15.13 -8.35 -8.85
CA VAL A 112 -14.06 -8.78 -7.95
C VAL A 112 -14.05 -10.30 -7.89
N ASN A 113 -12.88 -10.91 -8.02
CA ASN A 113 -12.72 -12.35 -7.86
C ASN A 113 -12.62 -12.69 -6.37
N ILE A 114 -13.76 -13.10 -5.78
CA ILE A 114 -13.86 -13.52 -4.39
C ILE A 114 -13.53 -15.02 -4.32
N ILE A 115 -12.50 -15.37 -3.54
CA ILE A 115 -12.03 -16.75 -3.34
C ILE A 115 -12.71 -17.39 -2.13
N TYR A 116 -12.99 -16.59 -1.11
CA TYR A 116 -13.64 -17.05 0.13
C TYR A 116 -14.37 -15.89 0.78
N GLU A 117 -15.51 -16.17 1.38
CA GLU A 117 -16.27 -15.19 2.14
C GLU A 117 -17.07 -15.88 3.25
N ASP A 118 -17.13 -15.24 4.42
CA ASP A 118 -17.99 -15.59 5.54
C ASP A 118 -18.47 -14.33 6.29
N ASP A 119 -18.97 -14.47 7.51
CA ASP A 119 -19.47 -13.35 8.31
C ASP A 119 -18.36 -12.40 8.82
N ASP A 120 -17.10 -12.88 8.90
CA ASP A 120 -15.98 -12.14 9.46
C ASP A 120 -15.09 -11.48 8.41
N LEU A 121 -14.90 -12.14 7.27
CA LEU A 121 -13.90 -11.71 6.29
C LEU A 121 -14.23 -12.13 4.86
N VAL A 122 -13.58 -11.45 3.92
CA VAL A 122 -13.55 -11.85 2.50
C VAL A 122 -12.09 -11.97 2.04
N VAL A 123 -11.77 -13.00 1.26
CA VAL A 123 -10.50 -13.17 0.57
C VAL A 123 -10.71 -12.97 -0.92
N VAL A 124 -9.97 -12.05 -1.51
CA VAL A 124 -10.06 -11.73 -2.94
C VAL A 124 -8.75 -12.06 -3.65
N ASP A 125 -8.85 -12.45 -4.91
CA ASP A 125 -7.73 -12.51 -5.85
C ASP A 125 -7.79 -11.28 -6.75
N LYS A 126 -7.01 -10.24 -6.38
CA LYS A 126 -7.05 -8.94 -7.03
C LYS A 126 -6.39 -8.98 -8.41
N GLU A 127 -7.12 -8.56 -9.42
CA GLU A 127 -6.54 -8.32 -10.76
C GLU A 127 -5.50 -7.18 -10.73
N PRO A 128 -4.47 -7.23 -11.61
CA PRO A 128 -3.55 -6.10 -11.79
C PRO A 128 -4.27 -4.88 -12.37
N GLY A 129 -3.74 -3.68 -12.13
CA GLY A 129 -4.32 -2.42 -12.59
C GLY A 129 -5.36 -1.81 -11.63
N MET A 130 -5.89 -2.59 -10.68
CA MET A 130 -6.83 -2.11 -9.66
C MET A 130 -6.09 -1.64 -8.42
N VAL A 131 -6.33 -0.38 -8.00
CA VAL A 131 -5.85 0.16 -6.73
C VAL A 131 -6.69 -0.41 -5.59
N VAL A 132 -6.08 -0.68 -4.44
CA VAL A 132 -6.79 -1.26 -3.29
C VAL A 132 -7.71 -0.23 -2.63
N HIS A 133 -7.24 0.98 -2.35
CA HIS A 133 -7.95 2.02 -1.61
C HIS A 133 -7.88 3.37 -2.35
N PRO A 134 -8.94 4.21 -2.32
CA PRO A 134 -8.90 5.55 -2.89
C PRO A 134 -7.72 6.38 -2.39
N GLY A 135 -7.04 7.06 -3.30
CA GLY A 135 -5.90 7.89 -3.02
C GLY A 135 -5.60 8.85 -4.16
N HIS A 136 -4.50 9.60 -4.05
CA HIS A 136 -4.14 10.60 -5.06
C HIS A 136 -4.08 10.00 -6.47
N GLY A 137 -4.83 10.60 -7.40
CA GLY A 137 -4.92 10.13 -8.80
C GLY A 137 -5.84 8.91 -9.03
N ASN A 138 -6.38 8.26 -7.97
CA ASN A 138 -7.27 7.11 -8.06
C ASN A 138 -8.33 7.19 -6.95
N TRP A 139 -9.31 8.08 -7.12
CA TRP A 139 -10.31 8.36 -6.10
C TRP A 139 -11.51 7.42 -6.15
N ASP A 140 -11.66 6.70 -7.23
CA ASP A 140 -12.71 5.74 -7.52
C ASP A 140 -12.13 4.50 -8.23
N LYS A 141 -13.00 3.55 -8.57
CA LYS A 141 -12.64 2.29 -9.25
C LYS A 141 -11.58 1.48 -8.49
N THR A 142 -11.61 1.56 -7.16
CA THR A 142 -10.71 0.80 -6.30
C THR A 142 -11.39 -0.48 -5.79
N LEU A 143 -10.60 -1.41 -5.27
CA LEU A 143 -11.10 -2.63 -4.65
C LEU A 143 -12.11 -2.31 -3.53
N VAL A 144 -11.86 -1.27 -2.75
CA VAL A 144 -12.75 -0.84 -1.67
C VAL A 144 -14.11 -0.36 -2.21
N ASN A 145 -14.16 0.36 -3.34
CA ASN A 145 -15.42 0.75 -3.98
C ASN A 145 -16.21 -0.46 -4.47
N ALA A 146 -15.52 -1.46 -5.03
CA ALA A 146 -16.11 -2.69 -5.51
C ALA A 146 -16.68 -3.55 -4.36
N LEU A 147 -15.93 -3.68 -3.27
CA LEU A 147 -16.37 -4.43 -2.09
C LEU A 147 -17.51 -3.72 -1.35
N ALA A 148 -17.49 -2.40 -1.28
CA ALA A 148 -18.63 -1.64 -0.72
C ALA A 148 -19.93 -1.95 -1.48
N PHE A 149 -19.89 -2.01 -2.81
CA PHE A 149 -21.04 -2.40 -3.63
C PHE A 149 -21.47 -3.86 -3.40
N HIS A 150 -20.49 -4.77 -3.31
CA HIS A 150 -20.74 -6.18 -3.05
C HIS A 150 -21.47 -6.37 -1.71
N PHE A 151 -21.02 -5.72 -0.64
CA PHE A 151 -21.62 -5.80 0.69
C PHE A 151 -23.02 -5.13 0.73
N GLU A 152 -23.19 -3.99 0.08
CA GLU A 152 -24.50 -3.33 -0.02
C GLU A 152 -25.53 -4.22 -0.73
N LYS A 153 -25.12 -4.86 -1.83
CA LYS A 153 -25.99 -5.76 -2.62
C LYS A 153 -26.37 -7.04 -1.87
N SER A 154 -25.49 -7.57 -1.01
CA SER A 154 -25.78 -8.73 -0.15
C SER A 154 -26.71 -8.38 1.03
N GLY A 155 -27.05 -7.11 1.21
CA GLY A 155 -27.84 -6.63 2.35
C GLY A 155 -27.04 -6.54 3.65
N GLU A 156 -25.74 -6.75 3.58
CA GLU A 156 -24.81 -6.59 4.68
C GLU A 156 -24.48 -5.11 4.84
N LYS A 157 -24.90 -4.53 5.96
CA LYS A 157 -24.32 -3.25 6.37
C LYS A 157 -22.93 -3.55 6.90
N SER A 158 -21.90 -3.15 6.19
CA SER A 158 -20.59 -3.08 6.81
C SER A 158 -20.67 -1.97 7.87
N ASP A 159 -20.55 -2.34 9.14
CA ASP A 159 -20.45 -1.38 10.24
C ASP A 159 -19.14 -0.56 10.19
N LEU A 160 -18.35 -0.79 9.16
CA LEU A 160 -17.07 -0.12 8.94
C LEU A 160 -17.30 1.10 8.04
N ASP A 161 -17.08 2.30 8.59
CA ASP A 161 -16.93 3.55 7.80
C ASP A 161 -15.83 3.42 6.72
N ARG A 162 -15.06 2.35 6.81
CA ARG A 162 -14.01 1.92 5.87
C ARG A 162 -14.12 0.40 5.68
N VAL A 163 -14.11 -0.06 4.46
CA VAL A 163 -13.89 -1.48 4.18
C VAL A 163 -12.64 -1.95 4.93
N GLY A 164 -12.74 -2.99 5.74
CA GLY A 164 -11.76 -3.42 6.74
C GLY A 164 -10.43 -3.93 6.19
N LEU A 165 -9.66 -3.03 5.59
CA LEU A 165 -8.34 -3.34 5.06
C LEU A 165 -7.33 -3.55 6.19
N VAL A 166 -6.65 -4.70 6.18
CA VAL A 166 -5.57 -5.05 7.11
C VAL A 166 -4.19 -5.06 6.43
N HIS A 167 -4.17 -5.10 5.12
CA HIS A 167 -2.96 -4.97 4.28
C HIS A 167 -3.30 -4.53 2.86
N ARG A 168 -2.28 -4.30 2.07
CA ARG A 168 -2.43 -3.89 0.67
C ARG A 168 -1.34 -4.49 -0.21
N ILE A 169 -1.61 -4.55 -1.51
CA ILE A 169 -0.63 -4.78 -2.58
C ILE A 169 -0.70 -3.61 -3.57
N ASP A 170 0.35 -3.45 -4.36
CA ASP A 170 0.43 -2.34 -5.34
C ASP A 170 -0.65 -2.45 -6.43
N LYS A 171 -0.94 -1.34 -7.12
CA LYS A 171 -1.92 -1.26 -8.22
C LYS A 171 -1.76 -2.41 -9.22
N ASP A 172 -0.54 -2.58 -9.71
CA ASP A 172 -0.22 -3.53 -10.78
C ASP A 172 0.28 -4.89 -10.24
N THR A 173 0.29 -5.09 -8.93
CA THR A 173 0.48 -6.39 -8.30
C THR A 173 -0.85 -7.14 -8.28
N SER A 174 -0.87 -8.38 -8.76
CA SER A 174 -2.02 -9.28 -8.70
C SER A 174 -1.97 -10.19 -7.48
N GLY A 175 -3.09 -10.84 -7.14
CA GLY A 175 -3.13 -11.92 -6.16
C GLY A 175 -3.88 -11.60 -4.86
N LEU A 176 -3.63 -12.39 -3.85
CA LEU A 176 -4.47 -12.54 -2.67
C LEU A 176 -4.41 -11.36 -1.70
N LEU A 177 -5.60 -10.93 -1.26
CA LEU A 177 -5.81 -10.03 -0.12
C LEU A 177 -6.92 -10.57 0.77
N VAL A 178 -6.81 -10.30 2.10
CA VAL A 178 -7.89 -10.50 3.06
C VAL A 178 -8.42 -9.15 3.53
N ILE A 179 -9.74 -9.05 3.64
CA ILE A 179 -10.47 -7.86 4.08
C ILE A 179 -11.42 -8.29 5.20
N ALA A 180 -11.44 -7.56 6.30
CA ALA A 180 -12.36 -7.78 7.40
C ALA A 180 -13.75 -7.21 7.09
N LYS A 181 -14.81 -7.86 7.55
CA LYS A 181 -16.20 -7.40 7.41
C LYS A 181 -16.73 -6.71 8.68
N ASN A 182 -16.05 -6.89 9.81
CA ASN A 182 -16.42 -6.27 11.10
C ASN A 182 -15.17 -5.84 11.89
N GLU A 183 -15.35 -5.01 12.91
CA GLU A 183 -14.26 -4.44 13.71
C GLU A 183 -13.45 -5.49 14.49
N TYR A 184 -14.12 -6.54 14.96
CA TYR A 184 -13.43 -7.62 15.66
C TYR A 184 -12.46 -8.35 14.73
N ALA A 185 -12.92 -8.73 13.54
CA ALA A 185 -12.10 -9.35 12.52
C ALA A 185 -10.96 -8.42 12.07
N LEU A 186 -11.25 -7.12 11.89
CA LEU A 186 -10.25 -6.11 11.55
C LEU A 186 -9.11 -6.08 12.58
N SER A 187 -9.44 -5.91 13.85
CA SER A 187 -8.46 -5.85 14.94
C SER A 187 -7.67 -7.16 15.07
N PHE A 188 -8.33 -8.29 14.95
CA PHE A 188 -7.71 -9.61 15.07
C PHE A 188 -6.74 -9.90 13.92
N LEU A 189 -7.14 -9.63 12.68
CA LEU A 189 -6.30 -9.81 11.50
C LEU A 189 -5.14 -8.80 11.50
N ALA A 190 -5.40 -7.52 11.78
CA ALA A 190 -4.35 -6.50 11.86
C ALA A 190 -3.25 -6.88 12.86
N LYS A 191 -3.62 -7.44 14.01
CA LYS A 191 -2.65 -7.95 15.00
C LYS A 191 -1.78 -9.08 14.45
N GLN A 192 -2.31 -9.95 13.59
CA GLN A 192 -1.52 -11.01 12.95
C GLN A 192 -0.51 -10.44 11.94
N PHE A 193 -0.92 -9.45 11.14
CA PHE A 193 -0.01 -8.73 10.23
C PHE A 193 1.08 -7.99 11.01
N PHE A 194 0.73 -7.30 12.08
CA PHE A 194 1.66 -6.62 12.97
C PHE A 194 2.67 -7.58 13.61
N ASN A 195 2.18 -8.69 14.18
CA ASN A 195 3.00 -9.73 14.81
C ASN A 195 3.75 -10.61 13.78
N ARG A 196 3.53 -10.41 12.46
CA ARG A 196 4.18 -11.16 11.38
C ARG A 196 3.90 -12.66 11.43
N THR A 197 2.72 -13.04 11.90
CA THR A 197 2.29 -14.45 12.00
C THR A 197 1.57 -14.94 10.74
N THR A 198 1.23 -14.03 9.82
CA THR A 198 0.63 -14.37 8.53
C THR A 198 1.65 -15.02 7.60
N LYS A 199 1.22 -16.02 6.83
CA LYS A 199 2.04 -16.70 5.82
C LYS A 199 1.77 -16.07 4.46
N ARG A 200 2.79 -15.48 3.82
CA ARG A 200 2.64 -14.79 2.54
C ARG A 200 3.82 -15.12 1.64
N LEU A 201 3.54 -15.69 0.49
CA LEU A 201 4.51 -15.91 -0.57
C LEU A 201 4.11 -15.12 -1.81
N TYR A 202 5.10 -14.55 -2.44
CA TYR A 202 4.95 -13.80 -3.69
C TYR A 202 5.80 -14.43 -4.77
N TRP A 203 5.31 -14.47 -5.99
CA TRP A 203 6.12 -14.76 -7.16
C TRP A 203 6.52 -13.49 -7.85
N ALA A 204 7.79 -13.39 -8.22
CA ALA A 204 8.32 -12.27 -8.95
C ALA A 204 9.24 -12.75 -10.08
N PHE A 205 9.25 -12.01 -11.19
CA PHE A 205 10.30 -12.15 -12.20
C PHE A 205 11.26 -10.99 -12.06
N VAL A 206 12.54 -11.31 -12.00
CA VAL A 206 13.61 -10.33 -11.81
C VAL A 206 14.62 -10.39 -12.95
N TRP A 207 15.20 -9.25 -13.30
CA TRP A 207 16.26 -9.18 -14.27
C TRP A 207 17.55 -9.84 -13.78
N GLY A 208 18.16 -10.62 -14.66
CA GLY A 208 19.42 -11.33 -14.40
C GLY A 208 19.24 -12.58 -13.58
N ASN A 209 20.34 -13.07 -13.05
CA ASN A 209 20.41 -14.28 -12.22
C ASN A 209 21.04 -13.90 -10.88
N PRO A 210 20.27 -13.86 -9.78
CA PRO A 210 20.85 -13.83 -8.45
C PRO A 210 21.90 -14.94 -8.29
N GLN A 211 23.00 -14.64 -7.64
CA GLN A 211 24.12 -15.59 -7.56
C GLN A 211 23.73 -16.83 -6.77
N GLU A 212 23.04 -16.63 -5.66
CA GLU A 212 22.57 -17.70 -4.76
C GLU A 212 21.16 -18.15 -5.13
N ASP A 213 20.84 -19.42 -4.91
CA ASP A 213 19.51 -19.97 -5.12
C ASP A 213 18.51 -19.51 -4.04
N GLU A 214 19.00 -19.16 -2.87
CA GLU A 214 18.22 -18.63 -1.75
C GLU A 214 18.99 -17.48 -1.09
N GLY A 215 18.24 -16.46 -0.65
CA GLY A 215 18.89 -15.32 -0.01
C GLY A 215 17.95 -14.50 0.86
N THR A 216 18.52 -13.56 1.60
CA THR A 216 17.79 -12.61 2.43
C THR A 216 18.26 -11.21 2.15
N ILE A 217 17.31 -10.33 1.77
CA ILE A 217 17.56 -8.91 1.55
C ILE A 217 17.03 -8.17 2.77
N LYS A 218 17.92 -7.38 3.42
CA LYS A 218 17.63 -6.61 4.63
C LYS A 218 18.00 -5.15 4.43
N GLY A 219 17.25 -4.26 5.06
CA GLY A 219 17.54 -2.84 5.07
C GLY A 219 16.36 -2.04 5.59
N HIS A 220 16.50 -0.73 5.69
CA HIS A 220 15.38 0.15 6.01
C HIS A 220 14.81 0.70 4.69
N ILE A 221 13.50 0.55 4.49
CA ILE A 221 12.83 1.09 3.30
C ILE A 221 12.24 2.45 3.65
N GLY A 222 12.67 3.45 2.92
CA GLY A 222 12.22 4.85 3.02
C GLY A 222 12.06 5.47 1.64
N ARG A 223 11.52 6.69 1.60
CA ARG A 223 11.36 7.43 0.33
C ARG A 223 12.70 7.68 -0.33
N HIS A 224 12.75 7.53 -1.66
CA HIS A 224 13.93 7.86 -2.44
C HIS A 224 14.18 9.38 -2.39
N PRO A 225 15.41 9.86 -2.11
CA PRO A 225 15.67 11.27 -1.81
C PRO A 225 15.41 12.23 -2.98
N LYS A 226 15.53 11.74 -4.22
CA LYS A 226 15.32 12.54 -5.46
C LYS A 226 14.03 12.20 -6.19
N ASN A 227 13.54 10.96 -6.10
CA ASN A 227 12.33 10.52 -6.78
C ASN A 227 11.33 10.00 -5.77
N ARG A 228 10.43 10.87 -5.31
CA ARG A 228 9.45 10.57 -4.27
C ARG A 228 8.46 9.45 -4.63
N MET A 229 8.34 9.11 -5.92
CA MET A 229 7.51 7.99 -6.39
C MET A 229 8.16 6.62 -6.17
N GLN A 230 9.44 6.59 -5.78
CA GLN A 230 10.19 5.36 -5.49
C GLN A 230 10.49 5.23 -4.00
N MET A 231 10.67 4.00 -3.56
CA MET A 231 11.26 3.66 -2.26
C MET A 231 12.71 3.23 -2.46
N SER A 232 13.55 3.50 -1.47
CA SER A 232 14.97 3.11 -1.46
C SER A 232 15.30 2.33 -0.21
N VAL A 233 16.32 1.49 -0.31
CA VAL A 233 16.89 0.76 0.83
C VAL A 233 18.02 1.59 1.43
N TYR A 234 18.00 1.77 2.73
CA TYR A 234 19.01 2.44 3.55
C TYR A 234 19.64 1.40 4.50
N GLU A 235 20.83 0.92 4.16
CA GLU A 235 21.52 -0.13 4.93
C GLU A 235 21.93 0.35 6.32
N ASP A 236 22.29 1.63 6.43
CA ASP A 236 22.71 2.29 7.66
C ASP A 236 21.56 2.58 8.65
N GLY A 237 20.30 2.31 8.23
CA GLY A 237 19.13 2.59 9.05
C GLY A 237 18.82 4.08 9.25
N SER A 238 19.46 4.98 8.51
CA SER A 238 19.31 6.44 8.66
C SER A 238 17.91 6.94 8.33
N HIS A 239 17.21 6.24 7.41
CA HIS A 239 15.87 6.59 6.97
C HIS A 239 15.00 5.36 6.76
N GLY A 240 13.68 5.55 6.88
CA GLY A 240 12.71 4.50 6.59
C GLY A 240 12.47 3.53 7.75
N LYS A 241 11.83 2.41 7.44
CA LYS A 241 11.44 1.37 8.41
C LYS A 241 12.13 0.06 8.06
N HIS A 242 12.53 -0.70 9.07
CA HIS A 242 13.15 -2.01 8.89
C HIS A 242 12.32 -2.95 8.02
N ALA A 243 12.97 -3.60 7.05
CA ALA A 243 12.36 -4.51 6.10
C ALA A 243 13.23 -5.75 5.86
N VAL A 244 12.58 -6.91 5.71
CA VAL A 244 13.23 -8.19 5.41
C VAL A 244 12.43 -8.96 4.37
N THR A 245 13.10 -9.36 3.30
CA THR A 245 12.56 -10.24 2.24
C THR A 245 13.49 -11.43 2.05
N HIS A 246 12.98 -12.63 2.25
CA HIS A 246 13.67 -13.86 1.85
C HIS A 246 13.25 -14.19 0.43
N TYR A 247 14.17 -14.71 -0.37
CA TYR A 247 13.85 -15.19 -1.71
C TYR A 247 14.42 -16.59 -1.95
N LYS A 248 13.76 -17.31 -2.84
CA LYS A 248 14.19 -18.59 -3.39
C LYS A 248 14.02 -18.57 -4.90
N VAL A 249 15.05 -18.97 -5.62
CA VAL A 249 15.00 -19.13 -7.08
C VAL A 249 14.17 -20.35 -7.41
N LEU A 250 13.17 -20.18 -8.27
CA LEU A 250 12.33 -21.27 -8.77
C LEU A 250 12.81 -21.73 -10.16
N GLU A 251 13.13 -20.76 -11.06
CA GLU A 251 13.60 -21.07 -12.40
C GLU A 251 14.48 -19.94 -12.96
N ARG A 252 15.54 -20.27 -13.71
CA ARG A 252 16.47 -19.31 -14.33
C ARG A 252 16.31 -19.34 -15.84
N PHE A 253 16.10 -18.16 -16.46
CA PHE A 253 15.94 -17.98 -17.91
C PHE A 253 17.09 -17.20 -18.54
N LYS A 254 18.33 -17.46 -18.16
CA LYS A 254 19.55 -16.77 -18.65
C LYS A 254 19.63 -15.28 -18.32
N TYR A 255 18.60 -14.48 -18.62
CA TYR A 255 18.57 -13.03 -18.40
C TYR A 255 17.42 -12.58 -17.49
N MET A 256 16.56 -13.48 -17.11
CA MET A 256 15.47 -13.30 -16.17
C MET A 256 15.44 -14.49 -15.20
N THR A 257 15.01 -14.27 -14.00
CA THR A 257 14.84 -15.35 -13.00
C THR A 257 13.44 -15.22 -12.38
N TRP A 258 12.76 -16.36 -12.25
CA TRP A 258 11.55 -16.48 -11.46
C TRP A 258 11.94 -16.81 -10.02
N VAL A 259 11.49 -15.97 -9.09
CA VAL A 259 11.76 -16.12 -7.66
C VAL A 259 10.49 -16.18 -6.85
N GLU A 260 10.51 -16.94 -5.77
CA GLU A 260 9.54 -16.89 -4.69
C GLU A 260 10.06 -15.98 -3.58
N CYS A 261 9.23 -15.08 -3.08
CA CYS A 261 9.58 -14.14 -2.03
C CYS A 261 8.71 -14.37 -0.79
N LYS A 262 9.33 -14.54 0.38
CA LYS A 262 8.68 -14.60 1.68
C LYS A 262 8.96 -13.32 2.45
N LEU A 263 7.89 -12.65 2.88
CA LEU A 263 8.01 -11.38 3.58
C LEU A 263 7.92 -11.55 5.10
N GLU A 264 8.87 -10.98 5.86
CA GLU A 264 8.72 -10.75 7.30
C GLU A 264 8.01 -9.43 7.58
N THR A 265 8.15 -8.45 6.70
CA THR A 265 7.57 -7.10 6.80
C THR A 265 6.79 -6.77 5.53
N GLY A 266 5.89 -5.78 5.58
CA GLY A 266 5.06 -5.36 4.45
C GLY A 266 5.21 -3.86 4.15
N ARG A 267 6.41 -3.38 3.80
CA ARG A 267 6.63 -1.96 3.47
C ARG A 267 6.22 -1.68 2.02
N THR A 268 5.83 -0.44 1.76
CA THR A 268 5.48 0.04 0.42
C THR A 268 6.57 -0.34 -0.58
N HIS A 269 6.19 -0.96 -1.69
CA HIS A 269 7.09 -1.42 -2.76
C HIS A 269 8.25 -2.33 -2.27
N GLN A 270 8.13 -3.03 -1.14
CA GLN A 270 9.25 -3.69 -0.47
C GLN A 270 10.01 -4.64 -1.40
N ILE A 271 9.34 -5.60 -2.05
CA ILE A 271 10.00 -6.55 -2.95
C ILE A 271 10.68 -5.80 -4.10
N ARG A 272 10.02 -4.81 -4.68
CA ARG A 272 10.51 -3.99 -5.79
C ARG A 272 11.78 -3.23 -5.42
N ALA A 273 11.76 -2.54 -4.28
CA ALA A 273 12.92 -1.78 -3.77
C ALA A 273 14.08 -2.70 -3.37
N HIS A 274 13.80 -3.82 -2.70
CA HIS A 274 14.82 -4.80 -2.32
C HIS A 274 15.53 -5.40 -3.51
N PHE A 275 14.79 -5.86 -4.54
CA PHE A 275 15.43 -6.42 -5.73
C PHE A 275 16.16 -5.36 -6.57
N LYS A 276 15.65 -4.12 -6.64
CA LYS A 276 16.42 -3.00 -7.24
C LYS A 276 17.73 -2.78 -6.51
N HIS A 277 17.72 -2.80 -5.19
CA HIS A 277 18.89 -2.58 -4.34
C HIS A 277 20.00 -3.61 -4.60
N ILE A 278 19.65 -4.89 -4.78
CA ILE A 278 20.63 -5.96 -5.08
C ILE A 278 20.93 -6.07 -6.60
N GLY A 279 20.48 -5.13 -7.43
CA GLY A 279 20.77 -5.09 -8.87
C GLY A 279 19.93 -6.05 -9.73
N HIS A 280 18.84 -6.56 -9.20
CA HIS A 280 17.91 -7.48 -9.87
C HIS A 280 16.49 -6.93 -9.96
N THR A 281 16.32 -5.71 -10.46
CA THR A 281 15.02 -5.05 -10.61
C THR A 281 13.96 -5.99 -11.19
N LEU A 282 12.70 -5.86 -10.75
CA LEU A 282 11.59 -6.65 -11.27
C LEU A 282 11.42 -6.42 -12.77
N PHE A 283 11.10 -7.48 -13.48
CA PHE A 283 10.88 -7.47 -14.93
C PHE A 283 9.66 -6.59 -15.25
N ASN A 284 9.84 -5.69 -16.20
CA ASN A 284 8.87 -4.67 -16.65
C ASN A 284 8.35 -3.73 -15.55
N ASP A 285 9.16 -3.46 -14.53
CA ASP A 285 8.83 -2.46 -13.51
C ASP A 285 9.21 -1.05 -14.00
N GLU A 286 8.24 -0.31 -14.53
CA GLU A 286 8.47 1.04 -15.06
C GLU A 286 9.03 1.98 -14.00
N ARG A 287 8.46 1.95 -12.79
CA ARG A 287 8.86 2.85 -11.69
C ARG A 287 10.28 2.60 -11.21
N TYR A 288 10.76 1.35 -11.27
CA TYR A 288 12.11 0.95 -10.83
C TYR A 288 13.06 0.65 -12.01
N GLU A 289 12.76 1.19 -13.20
CA GLU A 289 13.61 1.09 -14.40
C GLU A 289 13.74 -0.33 -14.98
N GLY A 290 12.83 -1.25 -14.63
CA GLY A 290 12.79 -2.61 -15.14
C GLY A 290 12.14 -2.77 -16.52
N HIS A 291 11.59 -1.68 -17.08
CA HIS A 291 10.89 -1.63 -18.37
C HIS A 291 11.82 -1.52 -19.57
N THR A 292 13.12 -1.59 -19.36
CA THR A 292 14.15 -1.65 -20.40
C THR A 292 14.98 -2.92 -20.24
N PRO A 293 15.58 -3.47 -21.32
CA PRO A 293 16.43 -4.65 -21.20
C PRO A 293 17.67 -4.37 -20.34
N LEU A 294 17.63 -4.71 -19.06
CA LEU A 294 18.74 -4.51 -18.11
C LEU A 294 19.82 -5.58 -18.24
N ARG A 295 19.50 -6.71 -18.85
CA ARG A 295 20.40 -7.85 -19.06
C ARG A 295 20.17 -8.41 -20.46
N GLY A 296 21.19 -9.09 -21.00
CA GLY A 296 21.12 -9.77 -22.28
C GLY A 296 22.07 -9.19 -23.32
N VAL A 297 21.85 -9.59 -24.56
CA VAL A 297 22.70 -9.25 -25.70
C VAL A 297 22.15 -8.04 -26.47
N ASN A 298 23.03 -7.21 -27.01
CA ASN A 298 22.61 -6.04 -27.81
C ASN A 298 22.32 -6.43 -29.28
N LEU A 299 21.43 -7.41 -29.49
CA LEU A 299 21.03 -7.87 -30.83
C LEU A 299 19.58 -7.46 -31.11
N PRO A 300 19.23 -7.08 -32.37
CA PRO A 300 17.88 -6.70 -32.75
C PRO A 300 16.82 -7.78 -32.43
N LYS A 301 17.14 -9.05 -32.64
CA LYS A 301 16.27 -10.18 -32.33
C LYS A 301 15.94 -10.26 -30.83
N TYR A 302 16.92 -10.04 -29.97
CA TYR A 302 16.70 -10.05 -28.51
C TYR A 302 15.86 -8.85 -28.09
N LYS A 303 16.15 -7.67 -28.60
CA LYS A 303 15.34 -6.47 -28.31
C LYS A 303 13.87 -6.66 -28.70
N GLN A 304 13.64 -7.22 -29.90
CA GLN A 304 12.30 -7.53 -30.36
C GLN A 304 11.63 -8.60 -29.49
N PHE A 305 12.37 -9.63 -29.09
CA PHE A 305 11.86 -10.63 -28.12
C PHE A 305 11.41 -9.99 -26.83
N ILE A 306 12.24 -9.14 -26.21
CA ILE A 306 11.89 -8.45 -24.95
C ILE A 306 10.67 -7.54 -25.14
N LYS A 307 10.60 -6.78 -26.25
CA LYS A 307 9.43 -5.96 -26.56
C LYS A 307 8.15 -6.80 -26.58
N ASN A 308 8.18 -7.94 -27.26
CA ASN A 308 7.03 -8.84 -27.34
C ASN A 308 6.66 -9.43 -25.95
N VAL A 309 7.64 -9.67 -25.08
CA VAL A 309 7.36 -10.14 -23.71
C VAL A 309 6.76 -9.02 -22.86
N PHE A 310 7.21 -7.77 -23.01
CA PHE A 310 6.62 -6.62 -22.34
C PHE A 310 5.18 -6.34 -22.77
N GLU A 311 4.83 -6.60 -24.04
CA GLU A 311 3.46 -6.51 -24.53
C GLU A 311 2.54 -7.57 -23.89
N ILE A 312 3.07 -8.78 -23.59
CA ILE A 312 2.33 -9.84 -22.91
C ILE A 312 2.16 -9.54 -21.41
N LEU A 313 3.20 -9.00 -20.78
CA LEU A 313 3.23 -8.67 -19.36
C LEU A 313 3.50 -7.16 -19.20
N PRO A 314 2.46 -6.29 -19.39
CA PRO A 314 2.62 -4.82 -19.45
C PRO A 314 2.68 -4.15 -18.06
N ARG A 315 3.23 -4.84 -17.07
CA ARG A 315 3.32 -4.41 -15.67
C ARG A 315 4.54 -5.03 -15.00
N HIS A 316 4.88 -4.55 -13.80
CA HIS A 316 5.88 -5.27 -13.01
C HIS A 316 5.40 -6.70 -12.68
N ALA A 317 6.31 -7.62 -12.88
CA ALA A 317 6.04 -9.06 -12.68
C ALA A 317 6.03 -9.41 -11.20
N LEU A 318 4.92 -9.16 -10.52
CA LEU A 318 4.72 -9.46 -9.09
C LEU A 318 3.31 -9.98 -8.85
N HIS A 319 3.22 -11.07 -8.07
CA HIS A 319 1.96 -11.75 -7.76
C HIS A 319 1.95 -12.25 -6.31
N ALA A 320 0.94 -11.89 -5.54
CA ALA A 320 0.70 -12.38 -4.18
C ALA A 320 0.09 -13.79 -4.27
N HIS A 321 0.97 -14.80 -4.32
CA HIS A 321 0.61 -16.19 -4.62
C HIS A 321 -0.12 -16.87 -3.47
N THR A 322 0.37 -16.73 -2.21
CA THR A 322 -0.26 -17.40 -1.07
C THR A 322 -0.58 -16.43 0.06
N LEU A 323 -1.64 -16.76 0.80
CA LEU A 323 -2.06 -16.03 1.98
C LEU A 323 -2.58 -17.00 3.04
N GLY A 324 -1.91 -17.04 4.21
CA GLY A 324 -2.32 -17.85 5.35
C GLY A 324 -2.42 -17.03 6.62
N PHE A 325 -3.48 -17.27 7.39
CA PHE A 325 -3.75 -16.58 8.65
C PHE A 325 -4.71 -17.41 9.54
N ILE A 326 -4.82 -17.03 10.80
CA ILE A 326 -5.79 -17.62 11.73
C ILE A 326 -7.13 -16.88 11.61
N HIS A 327 -8.21 -17.59 11.40
CA HIS A 327 -9.56 -17.03 11.32
C HIS A 327 -9.99 -16.35 12.62
N PRO A 328 -10.57 -15.15 12.58
CA PRO A 328 -10.91 -14.37 13.79
C PRO A 328 -11.79 -15.10 14.78
N THR A 329 -12.88 -15.73 14.34
CA THR A 329 -13.87 -16.39 15.21
C THR A 329 -13.56 -17.87 15.41
N THR A 330 -13.36 -18.63 14.35
CA THR A 330 -13.19 -20.08 14.45
C THR A 330 -11.82 -20.50 14.97
N LYS A 331 -10.83 -19.62 14.98
CA LYS A 331 -9.43 -19.85 15.36
C LYS A 331 -8.71 -20.94 14.53
N LYS A 332 -9.30 -21.36 13.43
CA LYS A 332 -8.68 -22.30 12.50
C LYS A 332 -7.70 -21.56 11.59
N GLU A 333 -6.64 -22.25 11.22
CA GLU A 333 -5.75 -21.74 10.17
C GLU A 333 -6.45 -21.86 8.81
N LEU A 334 -6.53 -20.73 8.09
CA LEU A 334 -6.94 -20.66 6.69
C LEU A 334 -5.71 -20.44 5.83
N TYR A 335 -5.68 -21.10 4.68
CA TYR A 335 -4.58 -20.95 3.72
C TYR A 335 -5.15 -20.99 2.30
N PHE A 336 -4.76 -19.99 1.52
CA PHE A 336 -5.24 -19.79 0.16
C PHE A 336 -4.06 -19.69 -0.81
N GLU A 337 -4.28 -20.18 -2.02
CA GLU A 337 -3.33 -20.07 -3.13
C GLU A 337 -4.04 -19.46 -4.35
N SER A 338 -3.39 -18.52 -5.01
CA SER A 338 -3.81 -18.00 -6.30
C SER A 338 -2.87 -18.52 -7.38
N PRO A 339 -3.38 -19.07 -8.49
CA PRO A 339 -2.54 -19.57 -9.58
C PRO A 339 -1.77 -18.40 -10.24
N MET A 340 -0.69 -18.72 -10.94
CA MET A 340 0.06 -17.74 -11.71
C MET A 340 -0.88 -17.06 -12.72
N PRO A 341 -0.99 -15.71 -12.71
CA PRO A 341 -1.83 -15.00 -13.64
C PRO A 341 -1.36 -15.20 -15.09
N LYS A 342 -2.33 -15.15 -16.00
CA LYS A 342 -2.12 -15.53 -17.42
C LYS A 342 -0.98 -14.76 -18.08
N ASP A 343 -0.85 -13.46 -17.83
CA ASP A 343 0.22 -12.63 -18.38
C ASP A 343 1.62 -13.09 -17.93
N MET A 344 1.78 -13.46 -16.66
CA MET A 344 3.03 -14.03 -16.14
C MET A 344 3.29 -15.44 -16.71
N ALA A 345 2.26 -16.29 -16.77
CA ALA A 345 2.39 -17.65 -17.34
C ALA A 345 2.79 -17.63 -18.82
N ASP A 346 2.18 -16.75 -19.60
CA ASP A 346 2.50 -16.57 -21.02
C ASP A 346 3.93 -16.01 -21.21
N ALA A 347 4.38 -15.11 -20.33
CA ALA A 347 5.75 -14.62 -20.33
C ALA A 347 6.75 -15.74 -20.03
N VAL A 348 6.51 -16.59 -19.01
CA VAL A 348 7.35 -17.76 -18.71
C VAL A 348 7.45 -18.70 -19.92
N LYS A 349 6.30 -19.04 -20.53
CA LYS A 349 6.26 -19.88 -21.72
C LYS A 349 7.11 -19.29 -22.86
N LYS A 350 7.04 -17.98 -23.06
CA LYS A 350 7.82 -17.28 -24.07
C LYS A 350 9.33 -17.34 -23.79
N TRP A 351 9.74 -17.20 -22.53
CA TRP A 351 11.13 -17.32 -22.11
C TRP A 351 11.67 -18.74 -22.27
N ARG A 352 10.90 -19.77 -21.90
CA ARG A 352 11.28 -21.18 -22.11
C ARG A 352 11.52 -21.48 -23.58
N ASN A 353 10.59 -21.07 -24.46
CA ASN A 353 10.76 -21.22 -25.91
C ASN A 353 11.98 -20.46 -26.49
N TYR A 354 12.36 -19.33 -25.87
CA TYR A 354 13.56 -18.57 -26.29
C TYR A 354 14.85 -19.29 -25.90
N LEU A 355 14.85 -20.11 -24.85
CA LEU A 355 16.04 -20.88 -24.43
C LEU A 355 16.25 -22.15 -25.30
N GLU A 356 15.17 -22.68 -25.87
CA GLU A 356 15.19 -23.88 -26.71
C GLU A 356 15.63 -23.59 -28.16
N ASN A 357 15.63 -22.32 -28.61
CA ASN A 357 15.99 -21.86 -29.95
C ASN A 357 17.21 -20.93 -29.93
#